data_5b6b6994fb44a71453cc24c944c54aad
#
_entry.id   5b6b6994fb44a71453cc24c944c54aad
#
_cell.length_a   1.000
_cell.length_b   1.000
_cell.length_c   1.000
_cell.angle_alpha   90.00
_cell.angle_beta   90.00
_cell.angle_gamma   90.00
#
_symmetry.space_group_name_H-M   'P 1'
#
loop_
_entity.id
_entity.type
_entity.pdbx_description
1 polymer ?
#
loop_
_entity_poly.entity_id
_entity_poly.type
_entity_poly.pdbx_seq_one_letter_code
_entity_poly.pdbx_strand_id
1 'polypeptide(L)'
;MSKRSLGVVFFPAFDWAISPAHPEREERLLYTQDQLREEGLFDLPGITEYKPGVATYEDIERVHFCLPDVERVCSASHLASAGGAIRAGELVLSGERERAFALVRPPGHHAMRVTHGNRGFC
;
A
#
# COMPACT_ATOMS: atom_id res chain seq x y z
N MET A 1 20.76 5.33 -13.98
CA MET A 1 19.83 5.58 -12.87
C MET A 1 20.52 6.43 -11.82
N SER A 2 19.81 7.40 -11.25
CA SER A 2 20.35 8.25 -10.20
C SER A 2 20.61 7.44 -8.93
N LYS A 3 21.74 7.72 -8.26
CA LYS A 3 22.09 7.07 -6.98
C LYS A 3 21.16 7.47 -5.82
N ARG A 4 20.28 8.46 -6.03
CA ARG A 4 19.35 8.94 -5.00
C ARG A 4 17.93 8.92 -5.53
N SER A 5 17.58 7.84 -6.21
CA SER A 5 16.24 7.70 -6.76
C SER A 5 15.28 7.10 -5.75
N LEU A 6 14.07 7.64 -5.70
CA LEU A 6 13.00 7.21 -4.82
C LEU A 6 11.73 7.02 -5.62
N GLY A 7 11.11 5.87 -5.48
CA GLY A 7 9.77 5.62 -5.98
C GLY A 7 8.75 5.75 -4.85
N VAL A 8 7.67 6.49 -5.09
CA VAL A 8 6.56 6.61 -4.14
C VAL A 8 5.34 5.93 -4.77
N VAL A 9 4.89 4.85 -4.17
CA VAL A 9 3.71 4.11 -4.62
C VAL A 9 2.53 4.58 -3.77
N PHE A 10 1.51 5.16 -4.41
CA PHE A 10 0.41 5.82 -3.70
C PHE A 10 -0.92 5.12 -3.96
N PHE A 11 -1.65 4.81 -2.88
CA PHE A 11 -3.00 4.26 -2.96
C PHE A 11 -3.82 4.67 -1.72
N PRO A 12 -4.81 5.57 -1.86
CA PRO A 12 -5.56 6.09 -0.72
C PRO A 12 -6.75 5.23 -0.26
N ALA A 13 -7.15 4.22 -1.03
CA ALA A 13 -8.28 3.33 -0.72
C ALA A 13 -9.57 4.09 -0.44
N PHE A 14 -10.13 4.73 -1.47
CA PHE A 14 -11.35 5.55 -1.36
C PHE A 14 -12.56 4.80 -0.80
N ASP A 15 -12.66 3.51 -1.11
CA ASP A 15 -13.86 2.72 -0.78
C ASP A 15 -13.70 1.87 0.47
N TRP A 16 -12.70 2.18 1.31
CA TRP A 16 -12.46 1.38 2.49
C TRP A 16 -12.33 2.25 3.74
N ALA A 17 -13.06 1.88 4.78
CA ALA A 17 -12.93 2.47 6.11
C ALA A 17 -13.42 1.46 7.15
N ILE A 18 -12.81 1.51 8.34
CA ILE A 18 -13.24 0.68 9.47
C ILE A 18 -14.63 1.13 9.93
N SER A 19 -14.83 2.43 10.05
CA SER A 19 -16.12 3.05 10.35
C SER A 19 -16.08 4.51 9.91
N PRO A 20 -17.24 5.17 9.74
CA PRO A 20 -17.25 6.58 9.34
C PRO A 20 -16.52 7.52 10.29
N ALA A 21 -16.43 7.16 11.56
CA ALA A 21 -15.78 8.01 12.58
C ALA A 21 -14.32 7.60 12.86
N HIS A 22 -13.83 6.54 12.25
CA HIS A 22 -12.47 6.05 12.51
C HIS A 22 -11.44 6.99 11.86
N PRO A 23 -10.32 7.29 12.55
CA PRO A 23 -9.29 8.19 11.98
C PRO A 23 -8.51 7.59 10.81
N GLU A 24 -8.53 6.27 10.61
CA GLU A 24 -7.90 5.63 9.45
C GLU A 24 -8.82 5.79 8.24
N ARG A 25 -8.63 6.86 7.50
CA ARG A 25 -9.46 7.22 6.36
C ARG A 25 -8.61 7.65 5.16
N GLU A 26 -9.22 7.71 3.99
CA GLU A 26 -8.54 8.13 2.77
C GLU A 26 -7.96 9.55 2.87
N GLU A 27 -8.60 10.44 3.63
CA GLU A 27 -8.12 11.81 3.80
C GLU A 27 -6.72 11.87 4.40
N ARG A 28 -6.38 10.92 5.27
CA ARG A 28 -5.04 10.85 5.87
C ARG A 28 -3.95 10.77 4.79
N LEU A 29 -4.15 9.94 3.77
CA LEU A 29 -3.20 9.80 2.67
C LEU A 29 -3.37 10.88 1.61
N LEU A 30 -4.62 11.28 1.33
CA LEU A 30 -4.87 12.33 0.35
C LEU A 30 -4.22 13.65 0.76
N TYR A 31 -4.40 14.05 2.02
CA TYR A 31 -3.79 15.28 2.51
C TYR A 31 -2.28 15.18 2.61
N THR A 32 -1.76 14.00 2.96
CA THR A 32 -0.31 13.77 2.96
C THR A 32 0.25 13.93 1.55
N GLN A 33 -0.38 13.33 0.55
CA GLN A 33 0.04 13.41 -0.84
C GLN A 33 -0.02 14.86 -1.33
N ASP A 34 -1.11 15.57 -1.05
CA ASP A 34 -1.26 16.97 -1.44
C ASP A 34 -0.18 17.84 -0.81
N GLN A 35 0.13 17.63 0.45
CA GLN A 35 1.17 18.40 1.15
C GLN A 35 2.54 18.14 0.54
N LEU A 36 2.86 16.88 0.25
CA LEU A 36 4.13 16.52 -0.38
C LEU A 36 4.26 17.18 -1.75
N ARG A 37 3.17 17.24 -2.50
CA ARG A 37 3.14 17.88 -3.81
C ARG A 37 3.32 19.40 -3.70
N GLU A 38 2.63 20.03 -2.77
CA GLU A 38 2.75 21.47 -2.52
C GLU A 38 4.16 21.86 -2.07
N GLU A 39 4.80 21.02 -1.28
CA GLU A 39 6.17 21.25 -0.83
C GLU A 39 7.21 20.96 -1.92
N GLY A 40 6.77 20.51 -3.09
CA GLY A 40 7.65 20.29 -4.23
C GLY A 40 8.42 18.99 -4.22
N LEU A 41 8.01 18.01 -3.41
CA LEU A 41 8.73 16.73 -3.36
C LEU A 41 8.84 16.07 -4.72
N PHE A 42 7.74 16.05 -5.48
CA PHE A 42 7.70 15.37 -6.77
C PHE A 42 8.38 16.14 -7.90
N ASP A 43 8.79 17.37 -7.63
CA ASP A 43 9.58 18.17 -8.57
C ASP A 43 11.09 17.93 -8.40
N LEU A 44 11.49 17.23 -7.35
CA LEU A 44 12.90 16.92 -7.12
C LEU A 44 13.38 15.84 -8.07
N PRO A 45 14.62 15.98 -8.60
CA PRO A 45 15.18 14.95 -9.46
C PRO A 45 15.26 13.60 -8.78
N GLY A 46 14.89 12.54 -9.48
CA GLY A 46 14.99 11.18 -8.98
C GLY A 46 13.83 10.72 -8.15
N ILE A 47 12.82 11.55 -7.91
CA ILE A 47 11.60 11.12 -7.20
C ILE A 47 10.48 10.94 -8.20
N THR A 48 9.90 9.75 -8.24
CA THR A 48 8.85 9.38 -9.18
C THR A 48 7.67 8.75 -8.46
N GLU A 49 6.48 9.17 -8.84
CA GLU A 49 5.24 8.62 -8.35
C GLU A 49 4.82 7.40 -9.17
N TYR A 50 4.31 6.37 -8.52
CA TYR A 50 3.85 5.13 -9.15
C TYR A 50 2.47 4.76 -8.66
N LYS A 51 1.72 4.09 -9.52
CA LYS A 51 0.46 3.44 -9.14
C LYS A 51 0.77 2.09 -8.52
N PRO A 52 -0.08 1.60 -7.60
CA PRO A 52 0.09 0.27 -7.04
C PRO A 52 -0.23 -0.80 -8.09
N GLY A 53 0.36 -1.97 -7.93
CA GLY A 53 -0.17 -3.16 -8.54
C GLY A 53 -1.31 -3.72 -7.68
N VAL A 54 -1.88 -4.83 -8.11
CA VAL A 54 -2.90 -5.53 -7.33
C VAL A 54 -2.35 -6.90 -6.96
N ALA A 55 -2.27 -7.18 -5.66
CA ALA A 55 -1.85 -8.49 -5.19
C ALA A 55 -2.90 -9.53 -5.56
N THR A 56 -2.46 -10.76 -5.74
CA THR A 56 -3.37 -11.88 -5.96
C THR A 56 -3.73 -12.54 -4.63
N TYR A 57 -4.78 -13.33 -4.61
CA TYR A 57 -5.09 -14.14 -3.43
C TYR A 57 -3.94 -15.07 -3.06
N GLU A 58 -3.22 -15.58 -4.06
CA GLU A 58 -2.03 -16.41 -3.82
C GLU A 58 -0.94 -15.65 -3.09
N ASP A 59 -0.74 -14.37 -3.40
CA ASP A 59 0.24 -13.55 -2.69
C ASP A 59 -0.08 -13.47 -1.21
N ILE A 60 -1.36 -13.30 -0.87
CA ILE A 60 -1.81 -13.25 0.51
C ILE A 60 -1.66 -14.62 1.18
N GLU A 61 -2.03 -15.68 0.48
CA GLU A 61 -1.98 -17.05 1.00
C GLU A 61 -0.57 -17.54 1.30
N ARG A 62 0.46 -16.98 0.65
CA ARG A 62 1.85 -17.33 0.94
C ARG A 62 2.26 -17.00 2.36
N VAL A 63 1.64 -16.01 2.97
CA VAL A 63 2.04 -15.54 4.30
C VAL A 63 0.92 -15.65 5.34
N HIS A 64 -0.32 -15.83 4.89
CA HIS A 64 -1.48 -15.88 5.79
C HIS A 64 -2.31 -17.13 5.58
N PHE A 65 -2.70 -17.73 6.69
CA PHE A 65 -3.76 -18.73 6.73
C PHE A 65 -5.05 -18.01 7.08
N CYS A 66 -5.96 -17.88 6.12
CA CYS A 66 -7.17 -17.07 6.27
C CYS A 66 -8.39 -17.93 6.56
N LEU A 67 -9.15 -17.53 7.58
CA LEU A 67 -10.43 -18.14 7.90
C LEU A 67 -11.51 -17.05 7.91
N PRO A 68 -12.61 -17.22 7.14
CA PRO A 68 -12.93 -18.41 6.33
C PRO A 68 -11.95 -18.66 5.18
N ASP A 69 -11.77 -17.79 4.25
CA ASP A 69 -10.73 -17.88 3.24
C ASP A 69 -10.37 -16.46 2.75
N VAL A 70 -9.31 -16.36 1.97
CA VAL A 70 -8.78 -15.05 1.58
C VAL A 70 -9.77 -14.25 0.76
N GLU A 71 -10.57 -14.89 -0.09
CA GLU A 71 -11.56 -14.20 -0.90
C GLU A 71 -12.63 -13.50 -0.07
N ARG A 72 -12.94 -14.05 1.10
CA ARG A 72 -13.96 -13.51 1.99
C ARG A 72 -13.45 -12.43 2.93
N VAL A 73 -12.15 -12.42 3.19
CA VAL A 73 -11.57 -11.47 4.15
C VAL A 73 -10.84 -10.31 3.47
N CYS A 74 -10.40 -10.48 2.22
CA CYS A 74 -9.71 -9.43 1.47
C CYS A 74 -10.67 -8.69 0.55
N SER A 75 -10.73 -7.38 0.68
CA SER A 75 -11.39 -6.52 -0.30
C SER A 75 -10.41 -6.14 -1.40
N ALA A 76 -10.92 -5.51 -2.46
CA ALA A 76 -10.08 -4.95 -3.52
C ALA A 76 -9.07 -3.96 -2.97
N SER A 77 -9.45 -3.18 -1.95
CA SER A 77 -8.53 -2.22 -1.30
C SER A 77 -7.39 -2.92 -0.57
N HIS A 78 -7.65 -4.05 0.08
CA HIS A 78 -6.59 -4.83 0.71
C HIS A 78 -5.59 -5.34 -0.33
N LEU A 79 -6.09 -5.85 -1.46
CA LEU A 79 -5.23 -6.36 -2.52
C LEU A 79 -4.41 -5.25 -3.18
N ALA A 80 -4.99 -4.07 -3.36
CA ALA A 80 -4.26 -2.93 -3.92
C ALA A 80 -3.22 -2.38 -2.94
N SER A 81 -3.53 -2.37 -1.65
CA SER A 81 -2.58 -1.94 -0.63
C SER A 81 -1.38 -2.89 -0.57
N ALA A 82 -1.63 -4.19 -0.52
CA ALA A 82 -0.57 -5.20 -0.58
C ALA A 82 0.20 -5.12 -1.91
N GLY A 83 -0.53 -4.92 -3.01
CA GLY A 83 0.07 -4.74 -4.33
C GLY A 83 0.98 -3.52 -4.42
N GLY A 84 0.64 -2.45 -3.69
CA GLY A 84 1.50 -1.27 -3.58
C GLY A 84 2.82 -1.58 -2.89
N ALA A 85 2.78 -2.36 -1.82
CA ALA A 85 4.00 -2.79 -1.13
C ALA A 85 4.85 -3.70 -2.02
N ILE A 86 4.22 -4.63 -2.74
CA ILE A 86 4.91 -5.50 -3.70
C ILE A 86 5.56 -4.66 -4.80
N ARG A 87 4.84 -3.69 -5.33
CA ARG A 87 5.36 -2.79 -6.36
C ARG A 87 6.58 -2.02 -5.88
N ALA A 88 6.53 -1.50 -4.64
CA ALA A 88 7.67 -0.82 -4.04
C ALA A 88 8.89 -1.75 -3.95
N GLY A 89 8.68 -2.99 -3.52
CA GLY A 89 9.75 -3.99 -3.48
C GLY A 89 10.32 -4.29 -4.86
N GLU A 90 9.47 -4.43 -5.87
CA GLU A 90 9.89 -4.68 -7.25
C GLU A 90 10.75 -3.54 -7.82
N LEU A 91 10.41 -2.29 -7.51
CA LEU A 91 11.17 -1.14 -7.97
C LEU A 91 12.62 -1.21 -7.48
N VAL A 92 12.81 -1.63 -6.24
CA VAL A 92 14.15 -1.74 -5.65
C VAL A 92 14.88 -2.99 -6.15
N LEU A 93 14.20 -4.13 -6.16
CA LEU A 93 14.81 -5.39 -6.57
C LEU A 93 15.22 -5.40 -8.05
N SER A 94 14.43 -4.75 -8.90
CA SER A 94 14.75 -4.64 -10.32
C SER A 94 15.84 -3.61 -10.61
N GLY A 95 16.18 -2.77 -9.64
CA GLY A 95 17.13 -1.69 -9.83
C GLY A 95 16.55 -0.44 -10.49
N GLU A 96 15.23 -0.40 -10.71
CA GLU A 96 14.60 0.78 -11.32
C GLU A 96 14.69 1.99 -10.40
N ARG A 97 14.58 1.77 -9.10
CA ARG A 97 14.79 2.80 -8.08
C ARG A 97 15.70 2.27 -6.98
N GLU A 98 16.45 3.17 -6.37
CA GLU A 98 17.33 2.82 -5.26
C GLU A 98 16.55 2.59 -3.97
N ARG A 99 15.48 3.37 -3.79
CA ARG A 99 14.60 3.30 -2.64
C ARG A 99 13.14 3.39 -3.09
N ALA A 100 12.25 2.89 -2.26
CA ALA A 100 10.82 3.01 -2.53
C ALA A 100 10.05 3.18 -1.23
N PHE A 101 8.93 3.88 -1.32
CA PHE A 101 8.01 4.09 -0.20
C PHE A 101 6.60 3.80 -0.67
N ALA A 102 5.92 2.89 0.02
CA ALA A 102 4.53 2.59 -0.27
C ALA A 102 3.64 3.42 0.65
N LEU A 103 3.03 4.47 0.11
CA LEU A 103 2.07 5.31 0.80
C LEU A 103 0.69 4.78 0.49
N VAL A 104 0.29 3.74 1.23
CA VAL A 104 -0.90 2.94 0.92
C VAL A 104 -1.73 2.70 2.18
N ARG A 105 -2.99 2.37 1.97
CA ARG A 105 -3.91 1.88 2.99
C ARG A 105 -4.89 0.90 2.33
N PRO A 106 -5.58 0.01 3.05
CA PRO A 106 -5.54 -0.16 4.50
C PRO A 106 -4.18 -0.64 5.01
N PRO A 107 -3.88 -0.37 6.29
CA PRO A 107 -2.60 -0.79 6.86
C PRO A 107 -2.56 -2.28 7.16
N GLY A 108 -1.36 -2.80 7.34
CA GLY A 108 -1.16 -4.20 7.70
C GLY A 108 -0.43 -4.38 9.03
N HIS A 109 -0.38 -3.35 9.87
CA HIS A 109 0.42 -3.40 11.10
C HIS A 109 -0.11 -4.37 12.16
N HIS A 110 -1.35 -4.83 12.03
CA HIS A 110 -1.92 -5.88 12.87
C HIS A 110 -2.00 -7.24 12.17
N ALA A 111 -1.45 -7.34 10.98
CA ALA A 111 -1.50 -8.59 10.21
C ALA A 111 -0.74 -9.69 10.93
N MET A 112 -1.34 -10.90 10.97
CA MET A 112 -0.77 -12.08 11.57
C MET A 112 -0.84 -13.23 10.57
N ARG A 113 -0.13 -14.31 10.87
CA ARG A 113 -0.16 -15.49 10.01
C ARG A 113 -1.56 -16.10 9.92
N VAL A 114 -2.29 -16.13 11.04
CA VAL A 114 -3.67 -16.61 11.06
C VAL A 114 -4.59 -15.41 11.16
N THR A 115 -5.51 -15.28 10.22
CA THR A 115 -6.47 -14.17 10.20
C THR A 115 -7.88 -14.70 10.40
N HIS A 116 -8.70 -13.92 11.08
CA HIS A 116 -10.08 -14.28 11.42
C HIS A 116 -11.06 -13.24 10.87
N GLY A 117 -10.88 -12.87 9.62
CA GLY A 117 -11.84 -12.09 8.87
C GLY A 117 -11.65 -10.59 8.90
N ASN A 118 -11.28 -9.97 9.99
CA ASN A 118 -11.28 -8.51 10.00
C ASN A 118 -10.06 -7.85 10.64
N ARG A 119 -9.28 -8.54 11.44
CA ARG A 119 -8.16 -7.93 12.14
C ARG A 119 -6.79 -8.21 11.53
N GLY A 120 -6.68 -9.26 10.74
CA GLY A 120 -5.41 -9.65 10.15
C GLY A 120 -5.00 -8.80 8.95
N PHE A 121 -5.91 -7.99 8.44
CA PHE A 121 -5.69 -7.18 7.24
C PHE A 121 -5.97 -5.70 7.45
N CYS A 122 -6.09 -5.29 8.66
CA CYS A 122 -6.32 -3.86 8.92
C CYS A 122 -5.16 -2.98 8.47
#